data_4ff4d0487ae16c4d5049a49e9f7eea74
#
_entry.id   4ff4d0487ae16c4d5049a49e9f7eea74
#
_cell.length_a   1.000
_cell.length_b   1.000
_cell.length_c   1.000
_cell.angle_alpha   90.00
_cell.angle_beta   90.00
_cell.angle_gamma   90.00
#
_symmetry.space_group_name_H-M   'P 1'
#
loop_
_entity.id
_entity.type
_entity.pdbx_description
1 polymer ?
#
loop_
_entity_poly.entity_id
_entity_poly.type
_entity_poly.pdbx_seq_one_letter_code
_entity_poly.pdbx_strand_id
1 'polypeptide(L)'
;MKTNAINWFEIPVKDFNRAKTFYSKILDVQLSEMEMGPFKMGFFPYDQTNGVGGAIVQGEGYEPTTKGARIYLNGGEDLNVVLNRVEKAGGKVVLPKTEITPEFGFYATFEDTEGNHVSLHSMS
;
A
#
# COMPACT_ATOMS: atom_id res chain seq x y z
N MET A 1 -20.36 -9.17 10.29
CA MET A 1 -19.10 -9.36 9.57
C MET A 1 -18.86 -10.84 9.34
N LYS A 2 -18.40 -11.22 8.15
CA LYS A 2 -18.21 -12.65 7.88
C LYS A 2 -16.81 -13.09 8.28
N THR A 3 -15.77 -12.64 7.56
CA THR A 3 -14.41 -13.07 7.86
C THR A 3 -13.48 -11.91 8.09
N ASN A 4 -13.62 -10.86 7.29
CA ASN A 4 -12.72 -9.71 7.35
C ASN A 4 -13.49 -8.46 7.73
N ALA A 5 -12.86 -7.61 8.51
CA ALA A 5 -13.43 -6.32 8.85
C ALA A 5 -13.40 -5.37 7.66
N ILE A 6 -12.56 -5.66 6.66
CA ILE A 6 -12.40 -4.81 5.49
C ILE A 6 -12.62 -5.63 4.22
N ASN A 7 -13.24 -5.03 3.21
CA ASN A 7 -13.45 -5.67 1.90
C ASN A 7 -12.54 -5.11 0.82
N TRP A 8 -12.13 -3.85 0.96
CA TRP A 8 -11.44 -3.13 -0.10
C TRP A 8 -10.73 -1.93 0.52
N PHE A 9 -9.62 -1.51 -0.06
CA PHE A 9 -8.99 -0.26 0.35
C PHE A 9 -8.61 0.56 -0.86
N GLU A 10 -8.48 1.87 -0.67
CA GLU A 10 -8.04 2.76 -1.74
C GLU A 10 -7.01 3.74 -1.20
N ILE A 11 -5.95 3.93 -1.97
CA ILE A 11 -4.88 4.88 -1.66
C ILE A 11 -5.00 6.03 -2.65
N PRO A 12 -5.27 7.25 -2.19
CA PRO A 12 -5.36 8.39 -3.11
C PRO A 12 -3.98 8.77 -3.63
N VAL A 13 -3.91 9.12 -4.92
CA VAL A 13 -2.66 9.51 -5.54
C VAL A 13 -2.87 10.75 -6.40
N LYS A 14 -1.81 11.56 -6.53
CA LYS A 14 -1.84 12.75 -7.38
C LYS A 14 -1.34 12.47 -8.78
N ASP A 15 -0.29 11.69 -8.90
CA ASP A 15 0.30 11.33 -10.18
C ASP A 15 0.21 9.81 -10.32
N PHE A 16 -0.76 9.36 -11.09
CA PHE A 16 -1.07 7.95 -11.22
C PHE A 16 0.12 7.13 -11.68
N ASN A 17 0.81 7.60 -12.73
CA ASN A 17 1.93 6.83 -13.29
C ASN A 17 3.09 6.75 -12.31
N ARG A 18 3.37 7.83 -11.60
CA ARG A 18 4.42 7.84 -10.58
C ARG A 18 4.09 6.87 -9.44
N ALA A 19 2.85 6.91 -8.97
CA ALA A 19 2.41 6.03 -7.88
C ALA A 19 2.41 4.57 -8.32
N LYS A 20 1.95 4.30 -9.53
CA LYS A 20 1.94 2.94 -10.07
C LYS A 20 3.36 2.39 -10.15
N THR A 21 4.29 3.18 -10.65
CA THR A 21 5.70 2.77 -10.73
C THR A 21 6.25 2.48 -9.33
N PHE A 22 5.96 3.36 -8.37
CA PHE A 22 6.44 3.19 -7.01
C PHE A 22 5.94 1.88 -6.39
N TYR A 23 4.63 1.68 -6.39
CA TYR A 23 4.06 0.49 -5.74
C TYR A 23 4.41 -0.80 -6.47
N SER A 24 4.50 -0.75 -7.81
CA SER A 24 4.91 -1.93 -8.57
C SER A 24 6.34 -2.34 -8.20
N LYS A 25 7.22 -1.38 -7.97
CA LYS A 25 8.62 -1.67 -7.62
C LYS A 25 8.75 -2.21 -6.21
N ILE A 26 8.12 -1.56 -5.22
CA ILE A 26 8.33 -1.98 -3.84
C ILE A 26 7.70 -3.33 -3.55
N LEU A 27 6.56 -3.63 -4.17
CA LEU A 27 5.86 -4.90 -3.96
C LEU A 27 6.25 -5.97 -4.97
N ASP A 28 7.01 -5.59 -6.01
CA ASP A 28 7.43 -6.50 -7.08
C ASP A 28 6.21 -7.17 -7.72
N VAL A 29 5.23 -6.36 -8.10
CA VAL A 29 4.00 -6.82 -8.73
C VAL A 29 3.63 -5.89 -9.87
N GLN A 30 2.64 -6.29 -10.65
CA GLN A 30 2.05 -5.46 -11.70
C GLN A 30 0.66 -5.04 -11.27
N LEU A 31 0.38 -3.73 -11.30
CA LEU A 31 -0.96 -3.22 -11.04
C LEU A 31 -1.75 -3.19 -12.36
N SER A 32 -2.98 -3.68 -12.31
CA SER A 32 -3.89 -3.60 -13.45
C SER A 32 -4.55 -2.24 -13.50
N GLU A 33 -4.61 -1.63 -14.69
CA GLU A 33 -5.20 -0.30 -14.83
C GLU A 33 -6.63 -0.35 -15.30
N MET A 34 -7.44 0.57 -14.81
CA MET A 34 -8.80 0.77 -15.28
C MET A 34 -9.17 2.24 -15.13
N GLU A 35 -9.94 2.74 -16.09
CA GLU A 35 -10.54 4.06 -15.96
C GLU A 35 -12.02 3.89 -15.69
N MET A 36 -12.51 4.53 -14.63
CA MET A 36 -13.92 4.51 -14.27
C MET A 36 -14.40 5.96 -14.21
N GLY A 37 -15.03 6.40 -15.32
CA GLY A 37 -15.43 7.78 -15.45
C GLY A 37 -14.20 8.69 -15.36
N PRO A 38 -14.19 9.65 -14.43
CA PRO A 38 -13.05 10.57 -14.30
C PRO A 38 -11.89 9.98 -13.48
N PHE A 39 -12.01 8.74 -13.00
CA PHE A 39 -11.02 8.17 -12.09
C PHE A 39 -10.10 7.21 -12.82
N LYS A 40 -8.79 7.28 -12.49
CA LYS A 40 -7.81 6.27 -12.90
C LYS A 40 -7.51 5.38 -11.71
N MET A 41 -7.59 4.07 -11.92
CA MET A 41 -7.40 3.10 -10.85
C MET A 41 -6.33 2.09 -11.23
N GLY A 42 -5.46 1.78 -10.28
CA GLY A 42 -4.48 0.72 -10.43
C GLY A 42 -4.72 -0.32 -9.34
N PHE A 43 -5.07 -1.54 -9.75
CA PHE A 43 -5.48 -2.58 -8.82
C PHE A 43 -4.28 -3.42 -8.39
N PHE A 44 -4.14 -3.60 -7.09
CA PHE A 44 -3.15 -4.53 -6.54
C PHE A 44 -3.63 -5.96 -6.77
N PRO A 45 -2.73 -6.87 -7.18
CA PRO A 45 -3.13 -8.27 -7.31
C PRO A 45 -3.42 -8.87 -5.93
N TYR A 46 -4.40 -9.78 -5.88
CA TYR A 46 -4.76 -10.44 -4.65
C TYR A 46 -5.47 -11.75 -4.97
N ASP A 47 -5.51 -12.65 -3.96
CA ASP A 47 -6.23 -13.91 -4.07
C ASP A 47 -7.72 -13.62 -4.01
N GLN A 48 -8.42 -13.78 -5.13
CA GLN A 48 -9.83 -13.41 -5.22
C GLN A 48 -10.73 -14.33 -4.41
N THR A 49 -10.24 -15.50 -4.02
CA THR A 49 -11.02 -16.43 -3.22
C THR A 49 -10.96 -16.07 -1.73
N ASN A 50 -9.76 -15.78 -1.22
CA ASN A 50 -9.55 -15.61 0.22
C ASN A 50 -8.93 -14.28 0.62
N GLY A 51 -8.50 -13.49 -0.35
CA GLY A 51 -7.78 -12.25 -0.07
C GLY A 51 -8.66 -11.02 -0.08
N VAL A 52 -8.05 -9.90 0.26
CA VAL A 52 -8.68 -8.57 0.17
C VAL A 52 -7.81 -7.74 -0.75
N GLY A 53 -8.44 -7.11 -1.74
CA GLY A 53 -7.75 -6.27 -2.69
C GLY A 53 -7.93 -4.80 -2.42
N GLY A 54 -7.30 -3.99 -3.26
CA GLY A 54 -7.39 -2.55 -3.19
C GLY A 54 -6.78 -1.91 -4.41
N ALA A 55 -6.75 -0.59 -4.42
CA ALA A 55 -6.28 0.16 -5.59
C ALA A 55 -5.64 1.46 -5.18
N ILE A 56 -4.75 1.96 -6.05
CA ILE A 56 -4.41 3.38 -6.04
C ILE A 56 -5.43 4.09 -6.94
N VAL A 57 -5.84 5.29 -6.55
CA VAL A 57 -6.89 6.02 -7.28
C VAL A 57 -6.50 7.47 -7.45
N GLN A 58 -6.56 7.95 -8.70
CA GLN A 58 -6.39 9.36 -9.02
C GLN A 58 -7.72 9.92 -9.48
N GLY A 59 -8.16 11.01 -8.89
CA GLY A 59 -9.40 11.66 -9.29
C GLY A 59 -9.84 12.66 -8.24
N GLU A 60 -10.88 13.40 -8.57
CA GLU A 60 -11.42 14.40 -7.65
C GLU A 60 -11.92 13.73 -6.37
N GLY A 61 -11.57 14.30 -5.22
CA GLY A 61 -11.95 13.74 -3.94
C GLY A 61 -10.92 12.76 -3.38
N TYR A 62 -9.92 12.40 -4.17
CA TYR A 62 -8.84 11.51 -3.72
C TYR A 62 -7.58 12.34 -3.46
N GLU A 63 -7.39 12.77 -2.22
CA GLU A 63 -6.29 13.63 -1.84
C GLU A 63 -5.32 12.90 -0.91
N PRO A 64 -4.05 12.74 -1.33
CA PRO A 64 -3.04 12.12 -0.46
C PRO A 64 -2.85 12.93 0.82
N THR A 65 -2.55 12.22 1.91
CA THR A 65 -2.31 12.86 3.19
C THR A 65 -1.49 11.92 4.07
N THR A 66 -0.71 12.52 5.00
CA THR A 66 -0.02 11.74 6.02
C THR A 66 -0.91 11.48 7.23
N LYS A 67 -2.12 12.05 7.26
CA LYS A 67 -2.99 12.04 8.43
C LYS A 67 -4.29 11.27 8.25
N GLY A 68 -4.44 10.58 7.11
CA GLY A 68 -5.64 9.79 6.87
C GLY A 68 -5.61 8.45 7.61
N ALA A 69 -6.58 7.60 7.29
CA ALA A 69 -6.61 6.26 7.84
C ALA A 69 -5.31 5.53 7.49
N ARG A 70 -4.84 4.68 8.41
CA ARG A 70 -3.59 3.95 8.20
C ARG A 70 -3.90 2.60 7.59
N ILE A 71 -3.31 2.35 6.42
CA ILE A 71 -3.44 1.10 5.71
C ILE A 71 -2.17 0.29 5.93
N TYR A 72 -2.33 -0.99 6.25
CA TYR A 72 -1.23 -1.92 6.42
C TYR A 72 -1.22 -2.88 5.24
N LEU A 73 -0.22 -2.76 4.39
CA LEU A 73 -0.04 -3.68 3.28
C LEU A 73 0.66 -4.95 3.78
N ASN A 74 0.40 -6.05 3.11
CA ASN A 74 1.03 -7.31 3.43
C ASN A 74 2.51 -7.24 3.08
N GLY A 75 3.37 -7.29 4.09
CA GLY A 75 4.81 -7.22 3.91
C GLY A 75 5.48 -8.54 3.57
N GLY A 76 4.70 -9.60 3.38
CA GLY A 76 5.26 -10.90 3.08
C GLY A 76 5.79 -11.59 4.34
N GLU A 77 6.77 -12.45 4.17
CA GLU A 77 7.37 -13.14 5.31
C GLU A 77 8.22 -12.20 6.17
N ASP A 78 8.90 -11.25 5.53
CA ASP A 78 9.73 -10.26 6.20
C ASP A 78 9.51 -8.93 5.50
N LEU A 79 8.89 -7.99 6.18
CA LEU A 79 8.54 -6.71 5.57
C LEU A 79 9.77 -5.92 5.11
N ASN A 80 10.95 -6.23 5.62
CA ASN A 80 12.16 -5.55 5.15
C ASN A 80 12.43 -5.77 3.67
N VAL A 81 11.95 -6.85 3.09
CA VAL A 81 12.09 -7.07 1.64
C VAL A 81 11.43 -5.93 0.87
N VAL A 82 10.24 -5.54 1.27
CA VAL A 82 9.53 -4.42 0.66
C VAL A 82 10.13 -3.09 1.11
N LEU A 83 10.34 -2.93 2.41
CA LEU A 83 10.80 -1.67 2.98
C LEU A 83 12.14 -1.22 2.38
N ASN A 84 13.03 -2.16 2.11
CA ASN A 84 14.35 -1.85 1.57
C ASN A 84 14.29 -1.32 0.13
N ARG A 85 13.14 -1.44 -0.54
CA ARG A 85 12.94 -0.92 -1.90
C ARG A 85 12.34 0.48 -1.91
N VAL A 86 11.83 0.95 -0.77
CA VAL A 86 11.04 2.17 -0.71
C VAL A 86 11.84 3.40 -1.16
N GLU A 87 13.04 3.59 -0.60
CA GLU A 87 13.80 4.80 -0.89
C GLU A 87 14.33 4.81 -2.32
N LYS A 88 14.74 3.67 -2.84
CA LYS A 88 15.18 3.59 -4.23
C LYS A 88 14.02 3.86 -5.20
N ALA A 89 12.81 3.56 -4.79
CA ALA A 89 11.62 3.77 -5.63
C ALA A 89 11.06 5.18 -5.50
N GLY A 90 11.63 6.03 -4.64
CA GLY A 90 11.22 7.42 -4.53
C GLY A 90 10.43 7.77 -3.29
N GLY A 91 10.20 6.82 -2.40
CA GLY A 91 9.52 7.07 -1.13
C GLY A 91 10.51 7.32 -0.01
N LYS A 92 10.01 7.29 1.21
CA LYS A 92 10.81 7.59 2.39
C LYS A 92 10.40 6.67 3.52
N VAL A 93 11.38 6.07 4.21
CA VAL A 93 11.10 5.28 5.41
C VAL A 93 10.83 6.25 6.56
N VAL A 94 9.66 6.15 7.18
CA VAL A 94 9.27 7.00 8.30
C VAL A 94 9.53 6.28 9.62
N LEU A 95 9.19 5.00 9.68
CA LEU A 95 9.44 4.17 10.85
C LEU A 95 10.02 2.84 10.37
N PRO A 96 11.23 2.46 10.80
CA PRO A 96 11.79 1.18 10.36
C PRO A 96 11.06 0.01 11.01
N LYS A 97 11.41 -1.20 10.60
CA LYS A 97 10.80 -2.42 11.13
C LYS A 97 10.83 -2.41 12.64
N THR A 98 9.66 -2.55 13.25
CA THR A 98 9.47 -2.43 14.69
C THR A 98 8.59 -3.59 15.15
N GLU A 99 8.97 -4.25 16.23
CA GLU A 99 8.15 -5.30 16.80
C GLU A 99 6.91 -4.73 17.46
N ILE A 100 5.75 -5.30 17.13
CA ILE A 100 4.50 -4.96 17.81
C ILE A 100 4.44 -5.77 19.11
N THR A 101 4.32 -7.06 18.98
CA THR A 101 4.43 -8.06 20.05
C THR A 101 4.83 -9.36 19.38
N PRO A 102 5.34 -10.36 20.11
CA PRO A 102 5.61 -11.68 19.49
C PRO A 102 4.36 -12.27 18.84
N GLU A 103 3.19 -11.95 19.37
CA GLU A 103 1.92 -12.46 18.85
C GLU A 103 1.51 -11.77 17.54
N PHE A 104 1.73 -10.46 17.43
CA PHE A 104 1.24 -9.69 16.30
C PHE A 104 2.31 -9.37 15.25
N GLY A 105 3.58 -9.68 15.54
CA GLY A 105 4.65 -9.53 14.57
C GLY A 105 5.24 -8.13 14.52
N PHE A 106 5.47 -7.63 13.30
CA PHE A 106 6.25 -6.42 13.06
C PHE A 106 5.51 -5.47 12.12
N TYR A 107 5.85 -4.20 12.23
CA TYR A 107 5.32 -3.22 11.29
C TYR A 107 6.39 -2.18 10.98
N ALA A 108 6.17 -1.46 9.90
CA ALA A 108 6.98 -0.33 9.49
C ALA A 108 6.08 0.66 8.78
N THR A 109 6.52 1.89 8.64
CA THR A 109 5.74 2.92 7.96
C THR A 109 6.63 3.66 6.98
N PHE A 110 6.11 3.92 5.79
CA PHE A 110 6.81 4.72 4.80
C PHE A 110 5.89 5.82 4.27
N GLU A 111 6.52 6.84 3.70
CA GLU A 111 5.80 7.85 2.94
C GLU A 111 5.97 7.51 1.47
N ASP A 112 4.85 7.41 0.75
CA ASP A 112 4.92 7.07 -0.67
C ASP A 112 5.26 8.30 -1.50
N THR A 113 5.32 8.14 -2.82
CA THR A 113 5.68 9.25 -3.71
C THR A 113 4.62 10.33 -3.78
N GLU A 114 3.43 10.06 -3.22
CA GLU A 114 2.29 10.96 -3.32
C GLU A 114 2.03 11.75 -2.03
N GLY A 115 2.72 11.40 -0.96
CA GLY A 115 2.54 12.06 0.34
C GLY A 115 1.59 11.34 1.27
N ASN A 116 1.36 10.05 1.07
CA ASN A 116 0.61 9.22 2.01
C ASN A 116 1.56 8.50 2.96
N HIS A 117 1.12 8.31 4.20
CA HIS A 117 1.80 7.38 5.10
C HIS A 117 1.09 6.03 5.03
N VAL A 118 1.83 5.02 4.66
CA VAL A 118 1.33 3.65 4.50
C VAL A 118 2.24 2.72 5.31
N SER A 119 1.65 1.71 5.90
CA SER A 119 2.40 0.77 6.73
C SER A 119 2.51 -0.59 6.08
N LEU A 120 3.48 -1.35 6.56
CA LEU A 120 3.69 -2.75 6.18
C LEU A 120 3.58 -3.60 7.43
N HIS A 121 3.15 -4.82 7.27
CA HIS A 121 3.07 -5.78 8.37
C HIS A 121 3.62 -7.13 7.93
N SER A 122 4.32 -7.80 8.82
CA SER A 122 4.75 -9.18 8.63
C SER A 122 4.87 -9.85 10.00
N MET A 123 4.78 -11.16 10.01
CA MET A 123 4.85 -11.91 11.28
C MET A 123 6.29 -12.20 11.72
N SER A 124 7.23 -12.11 10.77
CA SER A 124 8.65 -12.33 11.08
C SER A 124 9.48 -11.13 10.77
#